data_ac822176d0ad6538202b77d0c7e3ab96
#
_entry.id   ac822176d0ad6538202b77d0c7e3ab96
#
_cell.length_a   1.000
_cell.length_b   1.000
_cell.length_c   1.000
_cell.angle_alpha   90.00
_cell.angle_beta   90.00
_cell.angle_gamma   90.00
#
_symmetry.space_group_name_H-M   'P 1'
#
loop_
_entity.id
_entity.type
_entity.pdbx_description
1 polymer ?
#
loop_
_entity_poly.entity_id
_entity_poly.type
_entity_poly.pdbx_seq_one_letter_code
_entity_poly.pdbx_strand_id
1 'polypeptide(L)'
;MARVILPLVGGAWLLLACERPVDVTEQKRNAMVEKDIAARGIKDPRVLDAMRRVPRHLYVPPAQAEHAYEDRPLPIGSGQTISQPYIVAFMTEQLHLTGKETVLEIGTGSGYQTAVLAALARKVYSIEIRPELAAEASERLKRLGITNAEVVAADGYRGWPEHAPFDGILVTAAPEKIPPPLLEQLADRGRMVIPVGGFYQELKVIERSGGGYTEKSVLPVRFVPFVGEAEGTPFPAPTPAR
;
A
#
# COMPACT_ATOMS: atom_id res chain seq x y z
N MET A 1 -20.72 49.70 -64.56
CA MET A 1 -19.80 48.82 -63.81
C MET A 1 -20.29 48.79 -62.40
N ALA A 2 -21.03 47.72 -62.00
CA ALA A 2 -21.58 47.55 -60.68
C ALA A 2 -20.68 46.56 -59.90
N ARG A 3 -20.12 46.99 -58.79
CA ARG A 3 -19.36 46.13 -57.86
C ARG A 3 -20.34 45.46 -56.88
N VAL A 4 -20.40 44.13 -56.93
CA VAL A 4 -21.13 43.30 -55.95
C VAL A 4 -20.20 43.05 -54.77
N ILE A 5 -20.59 43.47 -53.59
CA ILE A 5 -19.91 43.19 -52.30
C ILE A 5 -20.57 41.96 -51.71
N LEU A 6 -19.89 40.83 -51.62
CA LEU A 6 -20.33 39.66 -50.87
C LEU A 6 -20.00 39.87 -49.35
N PRO A 7 -20.92 39.53 -48.43
CA PRO A 7 -20.63 39.52 -46.99
C PRO A 7 -19.88 38.23 -46.62
N LEU A 8 -18.79 38.37 -45.89
CA LEU A 8 -18.11 37.29 -45.18
C LEU A 8 -18.96 36.82 -44.01
N VAL A 9 -19.48 35.63 -44.09
CA VAL A 9 -20.12 34.94 -42.96
C VAL A 9 -18.99 34.31 -42.14
N GLY A 10 -18.66 34.94 -41.02
CA GLY A 10 -17.76 34.41 -40.03
C GLY A 10 -18.44 33.29 -39.23
N GLY A 11 -18.13 32.03 -39.54
CA GLY A 11 -18.56 30.88 -38.74
C GLY A 11 -17.83 30.83 -37.43
N ALA A 12 -18.50 31.15 -36.32
CA ALA A 12 -18.00 30.87 -34.96
C ALA A 12 -18.06 29.38 -34.71
N TRP A 13 -16.92 28.70 -34.71
CA TRP A 13 -16.81 27.32 -34.26
C TRP A 13 -16.91 27.32 -32.74
N LEU A 14 -18.09 26.96 -32.20
CA LEU A 14 -18.21 26.58 -30.78
C LEU A 14 -17.42 25.27 -30.58
N LEU A 15 -16.26 25.37 -29.93
CA LEU A 15 -15.58 24.22 -29.35
C LEU A 15 -16.44 23.73 -28.19
N LEU A 16 -17.29 22.76 -28.44
CA LEU A 16 -17.91 21.95 -27.38
C LEU A 16 -16.76 21.23 -26.65
N ALA A 17 -16.36 21.76 -25.53
CA ALA A 17 -15.54 21.03 -24.57
C ALA A 17 -16.32 19.78 -24.17
N CYS A 18 -15.89 18.62 -24.63
CA CYS A 18 -16.43 17.34 -24.23
C CYS A 18 -16.04 17.15 -22.76
N GLU A 19 -16.89 17.58 -21.84
CA GLU A 19 -16.71 17.30 -20.41
C GLU A 19 -16.73 15.78 -20.25
N ARG A 20 -15.62 15.20 -19.82
CA ARG A 20 -15.57 13.76 -19.49
C ARG A 20 -16.60 13.52 -18.39
N PRO A 21 -17.40 12.44 -18.50
CA PRO A 21 -18.32 12.10 -17.43
C PRO A 21 -17.54 11.96 -16.12
N VAL A 22 -18.05 12.62 -15.10
CA VAL A 22 -17.39 12.67 -13.78
C VAL A 22 -17.37 11.25 -13.21
N ASP A 23 -16.17 10.68 -13.01
CA ASP A 23 -16.01 9.41 -12.34
C ASP A 23 -16.28 9.59 -10.84
N VAL A 24 -17.45 9.17 -10.40
CA VAL A 24 -17.90 9.22 -9.00
C VAL A 24 -16.90 8.51 -8.07
N THR A 25 -16.25 7.47 -8.57
CA THR A 25 -15.25 6.70 -7.80
C THR A 25 -13.99 7.52 -7.59
N GLU A 26 -13.57 8.25 -8.61
CA GLU A 26 -12.44 9.18 -8.50
C GLU A 26 -12.75 10.35 -7.54
N GLN A 27 -13.96 10.88 -7.59
CA GLN A 27 -14.38 11.91 -6.65
C GLN A 27 -14.35 11.42 -5.19
N LYS A 28 -14.90 10.22 -4.92
CA LYS A 28 -14.85 9.61 -3.59
C LYS A 28 -13.40 9.41 -3.12
N ARG A 29 -12.52 8.94 -4.00
CA ARG A 29 -11.10 8.74 -3.72
C ARG A 29 -10.38 10.05 -3.38
N ASN A 30 -10.59 11.09 -4.18
CA ASN A 30 -10.02 12.40 -3.93
C ASN A 30 -10.54 13.01 -2.63
N ALA A 31 -11.83 12.87 -2.33
CA ALA A 31 -12.43 13.33 -1.09
C ALA A 31 -11.82 12.62 0.14
N MET A 32 -11.62 11.29 0.07
CA MET A 32 -10.91 10.52 1.10
C MET A 32 -9.49 11.08 1.33
N VAL A 33 -8.73 11.34 0.26
CA VAL A 33 -7.36 11.86 0.40
C VAL A 33 -7.35 13.24 1.06
N GLU A 34 -8.25 14.13 0.66
CA GLU A 34 -8.29 15.49 1.23
C GLU A 34 -8.79 15.50 2.69
N LYS A 35 -9.92 14.84 2.95
CA LYS A 35 -10.61 14.95 4.24
C LYS A 35 -10.06 14.04 5.32
N ASP A 36 -9.68 12.80 4.94
CA ASP A 36 -9.35 11.75 5.90
C ASP A 36 -7.84 11.51 6.01
N ILE A 37 -7.04 11.97 5.03
CA ILE A 37 -5.60 11.75 5.00
C ILE A 37 -4.84 13.07 5.16
N ALA A 38 -4.95 13.99 4.19
CA ALA A 38 -4.20 15.26 4.22
C ALA A 38 -4.61 16.16 5.41
N ALA A 39 -5.91 16.27 5.68
CA ALA A 39 -6.43 17.06 6.81
C ALA A 39 -5.98 16.52 8.18
N ARG A 40 -5.55 15.23 8.26
CA ARG A 40 -5.03 14.60 9.47
C ARG A 40 -3.49 14.64 9.56
N GLY A 41 -2.82 15.39 8.69
CA GLY A 41 -1.41 15.72 8.82
C GLY A 41 -0.44 14.92 7.97
N ILE A 42 -0.90 14.07 7.04
CA ILE A 42 -0.06 13.50 6.00
C ILE A 42 0.32 14.62 5.02
N LYS A 43 1.62 14.83 4.82
CA LYS A 43 2.15 15.99 4.09
C LYS A 43 2.98 15.62 2.87
N ASP A 44 3.52 14.40 2.77
CA ASP A 44 4.31 13.99 1.61
C ASP A 44 3.41 13.99 0.35
N PRO A 45 3.64 14.90 -0.61
CA PRO A 45 2.81 15.01 -1.80
C PRO A 45 2.86 13.74 -2.67
N ARG A 46 3.93 12.96 -2.59
CA ARG A 46 4.07 11.70 -3.33
C ARG A 46 3.14 10.62 -2.73
N VAL A 47 3.06 10.57 -1.38
CA VAL A 47 2.13 9.67 -0.70
C VAL A 47 0.68 10.04 -1.02
N LEU A 48 0.32 11.33 -0.92
CA LEU A 48 -1.01 11.81 -1.27
C LEU A 48 -1.36 11.51 -2.74
N ASP A 49 -0.40 11.67 -3.65
CA ASP A 49 -0.59 11.36 -5.08
C ASP A 49 -0.75 9.86 -5.32
N ALA A 50 0.04 9.01 -4.66
CA ALA A 50 -0.11 7.55 -4.72
C ALA A 50 -1.51 7.12 -4.24
N MET A 51 -1.99 7.68 -3.12
CA MET A 51 -3.33 7.41 -2.60
C MET A 51 -4.45 7.88 -3.55
N ARG A 52 -4.23 8.93 -4.36
CA ARG A 52 -5.17 9.37 -5.41
C ARG A 52 -5.12 8.46 -6.63
N ARG A 53 -3.96 7.93 -7.00
CA ARG A 53 -3.80 7.09 -8.20
C ARG A 53 -4.25 5.64 -7.98
N VAL A 54 -4.02 5.06 -6.81
CA VAL A 54 -4.33 3.65 -6.54
C VAL A 54 -5.84 3.47 -6.24
N PRO A 55 -6.60 2.78 -7.10
CA PRO A 55 -8.06 2.68 -6.99
C PRO A 55 -8.47 1.64 -5.95
N ARG A 56 -8.57 2.03 -4.68
CA ARG A 56 -8.82 1.15 -3.53
C ARG A 56 -10.03 0.21 -3.70
N HIS A 57 -11.08 0.64 -4.40
CA HIS A 57 -12.26 -0.18 -4.65
C HIS A 57 -11.99 -1.46 -5.47
N LEU A 58 -10.85 -1.53 -6.19
CA LEU A 58 -10.42 -2.73 -6.90
C LEU A 58 -9.68 -3.74 -6.01
N TYR A 59 -9.44 -3.40 -4.74
CA TYR A 59 -8.74 -4.22 -3.76
C TYR A 59 -9.65 -4.75 -2.65
N VAL A 60 -10.95 -4.58 -2.79
CA VAL A 60 -11.96 -5.11 -1.86
C VAL A 60 -12.93 -6.02 -2.61
N PRO A 61 -13.61 -6.95 -1.91
CA PRO A 61 -14.69 -7.73 -2.51
C PRO A 61 -15.80 -6.83 -3.07
N PRO A 62 -16.54 -7.25 -4.12
CA PRO A 62 -17.63 -6.45 -4.71
C PRO A 62 -18.64 -5.91 -3.69
N ALA A 63 -18.97 -6.71 -2.66
CA ALA A 63 -19.88 -6.31 -1.59
C ALA A 63 -19.35 -5.16 -0.71
N GLN A 64 -18.05 -4.86 -0.77
CA GLN A 64 -17.39 -3.78 -0.02
C GLN A 64 -17.02 -2.58 -0.92
N ALA A 65 -17.24 -2.66 -2.22
CA ALA A 65 -16.77 -1.64 -3.18
C ALA A 65 -17.40 -0.25 -2.92
N GLU A 66 -18.64 -0.19 -2.48
CA GLU A 66 -19.33 1.06 -2.13
C GLU A 66 -18.66 1.78 -0.96
N HIS A 67 -18.11 1.01 0.00
CA HIS A 67 -17.46 1.48 1.23
C HIS A 67 -15.94 1.68 1.07
N ALA A 68 -15.37 1.38 -0.09
CA ALA A 68 -13.93 1.33 -0.30
C ALA A 68 -13.18 2.63 0.06
N TYR A 69 -13.86 3.77 0.01
CA TYR A 69 -13.28 5.08 0.29
C TYR A 69 -13.69 5.67 1.64
N GLU A 70 -14.33 4.87 2.51
CA GLU A 70 -14.53 5.21 3.91
C GLU A 70 -13.23 5.00 4.70
N ASP A 71 -12.92 5.91 5.64
CA ASP A 71 -11.67 5.85 6.43
C ASP A 71 -11.75 4.81 7.56
N ARG A 72 -11.95 3.56 7.18
CA ARG A 72 -11.99 2.40 8.09
C ARG A 72 -11.44 1.14 7.41
N PRO A 73 -11.01 0.13 8.19
CA PRO A 73 -10.68 -1.19 7.65
C PRO A 73 -11.93 -1.88 7.10
N LEU A 74 -11.76 -2.71 6.05
CA LEU A 74 -12.82 -3.49 5.43
C LEU A 74 -12.41 -4.97 5.32
N PRO A 75 -13.33 -5.93 5.46
CA PRO A 75 -13.02 -7.35 5.29
C PRO A 75 -12.66 -7.66 3.83
N ILE A 76 -11.64 -8.52 3.65
CA ILE A 76 -11.18 -9.01 2.34
C ILE A 76 -11.26 -10.52 2.19
N GLY A 77 -11.86 -11.23 3.14
CA GLY A 77 -11.91 -12.69 3.20
C GLY A 77 -10.82 -13.27 4.09
N SER A 78 -10.85 -14.58 4.29
CA SER A 78 -9.89 -15.34 5.11
C SER A 78 -9.63 -14.77 6.51
N GLY A 79 -10.62 -14.07 7.09
CA GLY A 79 -10.49 -13.39 8.38
C GLY A 79 -9.57 -12.16 8.37
N GLN A 80 -9.17 -11.67 7.17
CA GLN A 80 -8.27 -10.53 7.01
C GLN A 80 -9.01 -9.27 6.59
N THR A 81 -8.33 -8.12 6.73
CA THR A 81 -8.87 -6.81 6.36
C THR A 81 -7.87 -6.02 5.52
N ILE A 82 -8.38 -5.19 4.62
CA ILE A 82 -7.62 -4.07 4.07
C ILE A 82 -7.58 -2.95 5.12
N SER A 83 -6.39 -2.44 5.42
CA SER A 83 -6.18 -1.41 6.45
C SER A 83 -6.92 -0.11 6.14
N GLN A 84 -7.26 0.66 7.18
CA GLN A 84 -7.82 2.00 7.08
C GLN A 84 -6.96 2.89 6.16
N PRO A 85 -7.54 3.66 5.22
CA PRO A 85 -6.79 4.52 4.30
C PRO A 85 -5.78 5.45 4.98
N TYR A 86 -6.16 6.10 6.08
CA TYR A 86 -5.24 6.93 6.86
C TYR A 86 -4.01 6.16 7.36
N ILE A 87 -4.21 4.94 7.86
CA ILE A 87 -3.11 4.10 8.36
C ILE A 87 -2.17 3.69 7.23
N VAL A 88 -2.71 3.32 6.06
CA VAL A 88 -1.90 3.03 4.87
C VAL A 88 -1.02 4.23 4.50
N ALA A 89 -1.60 5.42 4.41
CA ALA A 89 -0.86 6.64 4.09
C ALA A 89 0.18 6.99 5.17
N PHE A 90 -0.21 6.90 6.44
CA PHE A 90 0.67 7.20 7.57
C PHE A 90 1.89 6.28 7.61
N MET A 91 1.68 4.96 7.52
CA MET A 91 2.79 3.99 7.51
C MET A 91 3.71 4.19 6.31
N THR A 92 3.14 4.47 5.13
CA THR A 92 3.91 4.74 3.92
C THR A 92 4.75 6.01 4.04
N GLU A 93 4.20 7.09 4.61
CA GLU A 93 4.94 8.34 4.85
C GLU A 93 6.13 8.14 5.78
N GLN A 94 5.99 7.29 6.82
CA GLN A 94 7.07 7.00 7.77
C GLN A 94 8.28 6.29 7.13
N LEU A 95 8.13 5.67 5.96
CA LEU A 95 9.25 5.06 5.23
C LEU A 95 10.13 6.09 4.52
N HIS A 96 9.67 7.32 4.30
CA HIS A 96 10.39 8.39 3.59
C HIS A 96 10.90 7.99 2.20
N LEU A 97 10.09 7.29 1.41
CA LEU A 97 10.48 6.78 0.09
C LEU A 97 10.75 7.92 -0.89
N THR A 98 11.74 7.74 -1.77
CA THR A 98 12.16 8.73 -2.79
C THR A 98 11.99 8.23 -4.23
N GLY A 99 11.61 6.94 -4.40
CA GLY A 99 11.47 6.27 -5.70
C GLY A 99 12.64 5.37 -6.06
N LYS A 100 13.65 5.26 -5.20
CA LYS A 100 14.87 4.47 -5.44
C LYS A 100 14.93 3.19 -4.60
N GLU A 101 14.08 3.10 -3.62
CA GLU A 101 14.13 2.09 -2.55
C GLU A 101 13.68 0.72 -3.03
N THR A 102 14.28 -0.31 -2.45
CA THR A 102 13.76 -1.68 -2.41
C THR A 102 13.04 -1.87 -1.08
N VAL A 103 11.77 -2.20 -1.15
CA VAL A 103 10.89 -2.31 0.01
C VAL A 103 10.43 -3.75 0.20
N LEU A 104 10.46 -4.23 1.44
CA LEU A 104 9.81 -5.46 1.86
C LEU A 104 8.49 -5.13 2.56
N GLU A 105 7.42 -5.77 2.14
CA GLU A 105 6.13 -5.76 2.80
C GLU A 105 5.84 -7.13 3.40
N ILE A 106 5.36 -7.14 4.66
CA ILE A 106 4.89 -8.35 5.33
C ILE A 106 3.38 -8.23 5.56
N GLY A 107 2.62 -9.13 4.92
CA GLY A 107 1.16 -9.12 4.92
C GLY A 107 0.59 -8.41 3.69
N THR A 108 0.68 -9.05 2.52
CA THR A 108 0.15 -8.53 1.25
C THR A 108 -1.37 -8.29 1.31
N GLY A 109 -2.11 -9.22 1.92
CA GLY A 109 -3.57 -9.19 1.99
C GLY A 109 -4.20 -9.01 0.61
N SER A 110 -4.90 -7.90 0.42
CA SER A 110 -5.52 -7.57 -0.88
C SER A 110 -4.53 -7.05 -1.94
N GLY A 111 -3.29 -6.70 -1.57
CA GLY A 111 -2.31 -6.04 -2.43
C GLY A 111 -2.47 -4.51 -2.53
N TYR A 112 -3.35 -3.90 -1.73
CA TYR A 112 -3.55 -2.44 -1.78
C TYR A 112 -2.33 -1.68 -1.26
N GLN A 113 -1.81 -2.04 -0.09
CA GLN A 113 -0.59 -1.44 0.46
C GLN A 113 0.60 -1.70 -0.48
N THR A 114 0.70 -2.92 -1.05
CA THR A 114 1.71 -3.26 -2.06
C THR A 114 1.65 -2.29 -3.26
N ALA A 115 0.45 -2.01 -3.77
CA ALA A 115 0.25 -1.09 -4.90
C ALA A 115 0.62 0.36 -4.55
N VAL A 116 0.31 0.82 -3.34
CA VAL A 116 0.71 2.15 -2.85
C VAL A 116 2.24 2.24 -2.75
N LEU A 117 2.90 1.22 -2.19
CA LEU A 117 4.36 1.14 -2.12
C LEU A 117 4.99 1.09 -3.52
N ALA A 118 4.42 0.30 -4.44
CA ALA A 118 4.90 0.19 -5.81
C ALA A 118 4.82 1.50 -6.59
N ALA A 119 3.88 2.39 -6.24
CA ALA A 119 3.79 3.73 -6.82
C ALA A 119 4.90 4.69 -6.34
N LEU A 120 5.65 4.32 -5.28
CA LEU A 120 6.60 5.17 -4.56
C LEU A 120 8.01 4.60 -4.49
N ALA A 121 8.18 3.29 -4.72
CA ALA A 121 9.45 2.59 -4.60
C ALA A 121 9.93 2.07 -5.97
N ARG A 122 11.22 1.79 -6.07
CA ARG A 122 11.81 1.13 -7.25
C ARG A 122 11.33 -0.31 -7.40
N LYS A 123 11.30 -1.06 -6.31
CA LYS A 123 10.87 -2.47 -6.25
C LYS A 123 10.21 -2.77 -4.91
N VAL A 124 9.15 -3.55 -4.94
CA VAL A 124 8.46 -4.05 -3.76
C VAL A 124 8.49 -5.58 -3.78
N TYR A 125 8.92 -6.16 -2.68
CA TYR A 125 8.79 -7.58 -2.36
C TYR A 125 7.74 -7.72 -1.27
N SER A 126 6.75 -8.58 -1.45
CA SER A 126 5.63 -8.72 -0.53
C SER A 126 5.40 -10.18 -0.17
N ILE A 127 5.28 -10.45 1.12
CA ILE A 127 5.07 -11.79 1.66
C ILE A 127 3.67 -11.88 2.24
N GLU A 128 2.96 -12.94 1.87
CA GLU A 128 1.64 -13.26 2.42
C GLU A 128 1.64 -14.70 2.93
N ILE A 129 1.21 -14.89 4.17
CA ILE A 129 1.20 -16.22 4.78
C ILE A 129 0.06 -17.11 4.25
N ARG A 130 -1.01 -16.50 3.69
CA ARG A 130 -2.16 -17.21 3.12
C ARG A 130 -1.98 -17.38 1.61
N PRO A 131 -1.73 -18.61 1.10
CA PRO A 131 -1.44 -18.82 -0.31
C PRO A 131 -2.54 -18.33 -1.25
N GLU A 132 -3.80 -18.44 -0.82
CA GLU A 132 -4.95 -17.96 -1.60
C GLU A 132 -4.93 -16.44 -1.77
N LEU A 133 -4.63 -15.67 -0.69
CA LEU A 133 -4.53 -14.22 -0.77
C LEU A 133 -3.31 -13.78 -1.57
N ALA A 134 -2.17 -14.47 -1.41
CA ALA A 134 -0.96 -14.22 -2.20
C ALA A 134 -1.23 -14.36 -3.70
N ALA A 135 -1.90 -15.44 -4.11
CA ALA A 135 -2.26 -15.70 -5.50
C ALA A 135 -3.22 -14.62 -6.04
N GLU A 136 -4.29 -14.32 -5.30
CA GLU A 136 -5.27 -13.29 -5.70
C GLU A 136 -4.63 -11.90 -5.80
N ALA A 137 -3.75 -11.52 -4.85
CA ALA A 137 -3.05 -10.24 -4.89
C ALA A 137 -2.09 -10.16 -6.07
N SER A 138 -1.30 -11.22 -6.33
CA SER A 138 -0.38 -11.29 -7.47
C SER A 138 -1.13 -11.10 -8.80
N GLU A 139 -2.23 -11.83 -9.00
CA GLU A 139 -3.09 -11.71 -10.18
C GLU A 139 -3.69 -10.30 -10.32
N ARG A 140 -4.15 -9.72 -9.22
CA ARG A 140 -4.71 -8.37 -9.19
C ARG A 140 -3.67 -7.32 -9.59
N LEU A 141 -2.48 -7.38 -9.00
CA LEU A 141 -1.37 -6.46 -9.32
C LEU A 141 -0.99 -6.54 -10.79
N LYS A 142 -0.85 -7.75 -11.36
CA LYS A 142 -0.59 -7.96 -12.79
C LYS A 142 -1.67 -7.35 -13.67
N ARG A 143 -2.94 -7.62 -13.36
CA ARG A 143 -4.09 -7.08 -14.12
C ARG A 143 -4.15 -5.56 -14.08
N LEU A 144 -3.69 -4.94 -12.99
CA LEU A 144 -3.62 -3.49 -12.84
C LEU A 144 -2.31 -2.87 -13.38
N GLY A 145 -1.46 -3.67 -14.05
CA GLY A 145 -0.24 -3.20 -14.70
C GLY A 145 0.90 -2.85 -13.72
N ILE A 146 0.86 -3.35 -12.49
CA ILE A 146 1.93 -3.14 -11.50
C ILE A 146 3.00 -4.21 -11.74
N THR A 147 4.15 -3.78 -12.27
CA THR A 147 5.24 -4.67 -12.71
C THR A 147 6.45 -4.68 -11.78
N ASN A 148 6.55 -3.71 -10.88
CA ASN A 148 7.65 -3.57 -9.92
C ASN A 148 7.34 -4.13 -8.53
N ALA A 149 6.26 -4.89 -8.38
CA ALA A 149 5.92 -5.64 -7.18
C ALA A 149 5.98 -7.15 -7.43
N GLU A 150 6.47 -7.90 -6.45
CA GLU A 150 6.54 -9.35 -6.46
C GLU A 150 5.94 -9.90 -5.18
N VAL A 151 5.03 -10.87 -5.30
CA VAL A 151 4.30 -11.45 -4.17
C VAL A 151 4.65 -12.93 -4.06
N VAL A 152 4.95 -13.38 -2.84
CA VAL A 152 5.20 -14.80 -2.52
C VAL A 152 4.32 -15.25 -1.37
N ALA A 153 3.89 -16.51 -1.42
CA ALA A 153 3.25 -17.19 -0.30
C ALA A 153 4.34 -17.78 0.62
N ALA A 154 4.57 -17.17 1.78
CA ALA A 154 5.58 -17.59 2.75
C ALA A 154 5.29 -17.03 4.16
N ASP A 155 6.07 -17.50 5.14
CA ASP A 155 6.05 -16.92 6.49
C ASP A 155 6.88 -15.62 6.53
N GLY A 156 6.21 -14.52 6.83
CA GLY A 156 6.83 -13.21 6.92
C GLY A 156 7.81 -13.02 8.08
N TYR A 157 7.80 -13.92 9.09
CA TYR A 157 8.73 -13.86 10.22
C TYR A 157 10.20 -13.87 9.79
N ARG A 158 10.50 -14.66 8.75
CA ARG A 158 11.84 -14.82 8.21
C ARG A 158 12.28 -13.72 7.26
N GLY A 159 11.34 -12.85 6.85
CA GLY A 159 11.59 -11.88 5.78
C GLY A 159 11.88 -12.56 4.44
N TRP A 160 12.74 -11.92 3.63
CA TRP A 160 13.15 -12.43 2.33
C TRP A 160 14.66 -12.25 2.11
N PRO A 161 15.50 -13.11 2.72
CA PRO A 161 16.96 -12.94 2.75
C PRO A 161 17.62 -12.80 1.37
N GLU A 162 17.07 -13.48 0.34
CA GLU A 162 17.62 -13.49 -1.03
C GLU A 162 17.57 -12.10 -1.69
N HIS A 163 16.72 -11.21 -1.18
CA HIS A 163 16.55 -9.85 -1.70
C HIS A 163 17.00 -8.75 -0.73
N ALA A 164 17.50 -9.16 0.44
CA ALA A 164 18.05 -8.22 1.42
C ALA A 164 19.40 -7.60 0.94
N PRO A 165 19.79 -6.42 1.43
CA PRO A 165 19.07 -5.60 2.41
C PRO A 165 17.96 -4.76 1.80
N PHE A 166 16.96 -4.38 2.63
CA PHE A 166 15.82 -3.54 2.23
C PHE A 166 15.97 -2.12 2.77
N ASP A 167 15.74 -1.13 1.93
CA ASP A 167 15.73 0.29 2.31
C ASP A 167 14.51 0.63 3.18
N GLY A 168 13.40 -0.08 2.97
CA GLY A 168 12.18 0.03 3.74
C GLY A 168 11.58 -1.34 4.06
N ILE A 169 11.06 -1.51 5.28
CA ILE A 169 10.26 -2.69 5.66
C ILE A 169 8.94 -2.20 6.24
N LEU A 170 7.81 -2.67 5.70
CA LEU A 170 6.47 -2.32 6.17
C LEU A 170 5.73 -3.58 6.56
N VAL A 171 5.26 -3.64 7.82
CA VAL A 171 4.58 -4.82 8.36
C VAL A 171 3.12 -4.48 8.66
N THR A 172 2.19 -5.27 8.13
CA THR A 172 0.74 -5.02 8.23
C THR A 172 0.01 -5.97 9.18
N ALA A 173 0.75 -6.71 9.99
CA ALA A 173 0.25 -7.57 11.06
C ALA A 173 1.08 -7.31 12.34
N ALA A 174 0.50 -7.49 13.52
CA ALA A 174 1.14 -7.16 14.80
C ALA A 174 1.77 -8.40 15.46
N PRO A 175 3.10 -8.55 15.48
CA PRO A 175 3.78 -9.49 16.35
C PRO A 175 3.83 -8.95 17.78
N GLU A 176 3.95 -9.83 18.79
CA GLU A 176 4.20 -9.40 20.16
C GLU A 176 5.55 -8.75 20.35
N LYS A 177 6.55 -9.18 19.57
CA LYS A 177 7.92 -8.65 19.54
C LYS A 177 8.39 -8.50 18.10
N ILE A 178 9.28 -7.55 17.85
CA ILE A 178 9.88 -7.33 16.53
C ILE A 178 10.67 -8.58 16.12
N PRO A 179 10.38 -9.20 14.96
CA PRO A 179 11.15 -10.35 14.50
C PRO A 179 12.60 -9.99 14.21
N PRO A 180 13.60 -10.63 14.86
CA PRO A 180 15.00 -10.33 14.64
C PRO A 180 15.46 -10.43 13.17
N PRO A 181 14.99 -11.41 12.37
CA PRO A 181 15.38 -11.50 10.96
C PRO A 181 14.99 -10.28 10.13
N LEU A 182 13.91 -9.56 10.48
CA LEU A 182 13.52 -8.34 9.77
C LEU A 182 14.46 -7.18 10.09
N LEU A 183 14.97 -7.09 11.34
CA LEU A 183 15.97 -6.09 11.71
C LEU A 183 17.28 -6.34 10.95
N GLU A 184 17.73 -7.59 10.86
CA GLU A 184 18.97 -7.97 10.18
C GLU A 184 18.92 -7.62 8.68
N GLN A 185 17.72 -7.74 8.06
CA GLN A 185 17.50 -7.44 6.64
C GLN A 185 17.28 -5.95 6.34
N LEU A 186 17.19 -5.09 7.35
CA LEU A 186 17.07 -3.65 7.15
C LEU A 186 18.43 -3.06 6.71
N ALA A 187 18.45 -2.28 5.63
CA ALA A 187 19.65 -1.60 5.15
C ALA A 187 20.16 -0.56 6.16
N ASP A 188 21.44 -0.18 6.08
CA ASP A 188 21.92 1.01 6.81
C ASP A 188 21.13 2.24 6.35
N ARG A 189 20.65 3.05 7.31
CA ARG A 189 19.69 4.16 7.12
C ARG A 189 18.32 3.72 6.61
N GLY A 190 18.04 2.41 6.55
CA GLY A 190 16.74 1.86 6.24
C GLY A 190 15.76 2.10 7.39
N ARG A 191 14.46 2.08 7.05
CA ARG A 191 13.37 2.33 8.00
C ARG A 191 12.39 1.16 7.99
N MET A 192 12.02 0.69 9.18
CA MET A 192 10.95 -0.29 9.35
C MET A 192 9.76 0.36 10.05
N VAL A 193 8.57 0.11 9.53
CA VAL A 193 7.29 0.51 10.14
C VAL A 193 6.51 -0.74 10.48
N ILE A 194 6.26 -0.96 11.77
CA ILE A 194 5.70 -2.21 12.27
C ILE A 194 4.77 -1.97 13.46
N PRO A 195 3.54 -2.50 13.50
CA PRO A 195 2.74 -2.56 14.71
C PRO A 195 3.31 -3.64 15.64
N VAL A 196 3.45 -3.35 16.92
CA VAL A 196 3.99 -4.30 17.91
C VAL A 196 3.07 -4.35 19.13
N GLY A 197 2.81 -5.54 19.62
CA GLY A 197 2.04 -5.80 20.83
C GLY A 197 0.90 -6.79 20.63
N GLY A 198 0.34 -7.28 21.73
CA GLY A 198 -0.82 -8.18 21.75
C GLY A 198 -2.14 -7.41 21.83
N PHE A 199 -2.72 -7.32 23.06
CA PHE A 199 -3.97 -6.59 23.28
C PHE A 199 -3.82 -5.07 23.05
N TYR A 200 -2.72 -4.50 23.52
CA TYR A 200 -2.31 -3.11 23.23
C TYR A 200 -1.21 -3.14 22.19
N GLN A 201 -1.41 -2.40 21.09
CA GLN A 201 -0.49 -2.35 19.99
C GLN A 201 -0.07 -0.91 19.71
N GLU A 202 1.22 -0.71 19.47
CA GLU A 202 1.80 0.55 19.06
C GLU A 202 2.45 0.40 17.69
N LEU A 203 2.20 1.34 16.82
CA LEU A 203 2.96 1.46 15.58
C LEU A 203 4.35 2.03 15.91
N LYS A 204 5.37 1.28 15.54
CA LYS A 204 6.76 1.64 15.77
C LYS A 204 7.46 1.95 14.46
N VAL A 205 8.33 2.95 14.52
CA VAL A 205 9.31 3.25 13.46
C VAL A 205 10.67 2.90 13.99
N ILE A 206 11.36 2.00 13.30
CA ILE A 206 12.73 1.60 13.57
C ILE A 206 13.61 2.14 12.44
N GLU A 207 14.74 2.76 12.81
CA GLU A 207 15.73 3.24 11.85
C GLU A 207 17.09 2.62 12.19
N ARG A 208 17.73 2.01 11.19
CA ARG A 208 19.08 1.48 11.33
C ARG A 208 20.10 2.57 11.07
N SER A 209 21.06 2.75 11.95
CA SER A 209 22.13 3.74 11.79
C SER A 209 23.38 3.32 12.53
N GLY A 210 24.55 3.31 11.85
CA GLY A 210 25.85 3.09 12.46
C GLY A 210 26.01 1.73 13.15
N GLY A 211 25.31 0.70 12.67
CA GLY A 211 25.32 -0.65 13.25
C GLY A 211 24.36 -0.87 14.42
N GLY A 212 23.58 0.14 14.81
CA GLY A 212 22.52 0.06 15.81
C GLY A 212 21.14 0.39 15.25
N TYR A 213 20.13 0.37 16.13
CA TYR A 213 18.76 0.71 15.80
C TYR A 213 18.22 1.76 16.76
N THR A 214 17.46 2.71 16.25
CA THR A 214 16.61 3.58 17.05
C THR A 214 15.17 3.15 16.87
N GLU A 215 14.38 3.20 17.94
CA GLU A 215 12.98 2.82 17.95
C GLU A 215 12.13 3.96 18.50
N LYS A 216 11.02 4.26 17.84
CA LYS A 216 10.07 5.28 18.26
C LYS A 216 8.64 4.76 18.11
N SER A 217 7.86 4.78 19.18
CA SER A 217 6.39 4.62 19.12
C SER A 217 5.75 5.88 18.59
N VAL A 218 4.90 5.77 17.57
CA VAL A 218 4.34 6.93 16.85
C VAL A 218 2.82 7.02 16.91
N LEU A 219 2.12 5.89 17.05
CA LEU A 219 0.66 5.86 17.04
C LEU A 219 0.13 4.58 17.72
N PRO A 220 -0.89 4.65 18.60
CA PRO A 220 -1.64 3.48 19.02
C PRO A 220 -2.47 2.95 17.85
N VAL A 221 -2.45 1.62 17.63
CA VAL A 221 -3.09 0.96 16.47
C VAL A 221 -3.75 -0.34 16.86
N ARG A 222 -4.51 -0.92 15.92
CA ARG A 222 -5.02 -2.28 16.02
C ARG A 222 -4.94 -2.98 14.68
N PHE A 223 -4.06 -3.96 14.62
CA PHE A 223 -3.84 -4.85 13.49
C PHE A 223 -4.24 -6.28 13.81
N VAL A 224 -4.41 -7.10 12.78
CA VAL A 224 -4.52 -8.55 12.92
C VAL A 224 -3.24 -9.12 13.52
N PRO A 225 -3.30 -10.24 14.25
CA PRO A 225 -2.11 -10.90 14.78
C PRO A 225 -1.14 -11.29 13.67
N PHE A 226 0.16 -11.22 13.96
CA PHE A 226 1.21 -11.75 13.12
C PHE A 226 1.32 -13.27 13.38
N VAL A 227 0.76 -14.06 12.47
CA VAL A 227 0.72 -15.53 12.59
C VAL A 227 1.95 -16.19 11.94
N GLY A 228 2.15 -17.48 12.19
CA GLY A 228 3.30 -18.25 11.72
C GLY A 228 4.33 -18.49 12.82
N GLU A 229 5.62 -18.50 12.50
CA GLU A 229 6.70 -18.74 13.49
C GLU A 229 6.68 -17.75 14.65
N ALA A 230 6.18 -16.53 14.45
CA ALA A 230 6.04 -15.53 15.52
C ALA A 230 5.14 -16.01 16.68
N GLU A 231 4.17 -16.88 16.39
CA GLU A 231 3.28 -17.50 17.38
C GLU A 231 3.68 -18.95 17.73
N GLY A 232 4.84 -19.42 17.27
CA GLY A 232 5.28 -20.80 17.44
C GLY A 232 4.53 -21.83 16.58
N THR A 233 3.77 -21.36 15.58
CA THR A 233 3.07 -22.23 14.62
C THR A 233 3.89 -22.29 13.34
N PRO A 234 4.49 -23.45 12.96
CA PRO A 234 5.27 -23.51 11.72
C PRO A 234 4.38 -23.32 10.50
N PHE A 235 4.88 -22.54 9.53
CA PHE A 235 4.27 -22.42 8.21
C PHE A 235 4.33 -23.81 7.53
N PRO A 236 3.23 -24.32 6.96
CA PRO A 236 3.28 -25.61 6.25
C PRO A 236 4.28 -25.52 5.10
N ALA A 237 5.21 -26.47 5.04
CA ALA A 237 6.16 -26.57 3.94
C ALA A 237 5.40 -26.58 2.60
N PRO A 238 5.91 -25.93 1.54
CA PRO A 238 5.26 -25.92 0.24
C PRO A 238 5.09 -27.39 -0.22
N THR A 239 3.84 -27.76 -0.52
CA THR A 239 3.55 -29.07 -1.09
C THR A 239 4.25 -29.13 -2.45
N PRO A 240 5.13 -30.13 -2.70
CA PRO A 240 5.80 -30.23 -3.99
C PRO A 240 4.75 -30.34 -5.10
N ALA A 241 4.89 -29.51 -6.13
CA ALA A 241 4.05 -29.56 -7.32
C ALA A 241 4.11 -30.98 -7.91
N ARG A 242 2.93 -31.59 -8.09
CA ARG A 242 2.79 -32.88 -8.78
C ARG A 242 2.89 -32.69 -10.29
#